data_335752c5e84ac84b8994eb5af594c987
#
_entry.id   335752c5e84ac84b8994eb5af594c987
#
_cell.length_a   1.000
_cell.length_b   1.000
_cell.length_c   1.000
_cell.angle_alpha   90.00
_cell.angle_beta   90.00
_cell.angle_gamma   90.00
#
_symmetry.space_group_name_H-M   'P 1'
#
loop_
_entity.id
_entity.type
_entity.pdbx_description
1 polymer ?
#
loop_
_entity_poly.entity_id
_entity_poly.type
_entity_poly.pdbx_seq_one_letter_code
_entity_poly.pdbx_strand_id
1 'polypeptide(L)'
;MKIKLEQLEIFMTLDKKESQVINARKQIANLIYSQGAGFGLAGQALAVKMWNGDDEIDYSSEEASIIRSVVEKTTAPCFIEAVNKAIETGTNA
;
A
#
# COMPACT_ATOMS: atom_id res chain seq x y z
N MET A 1 -12.35 -2.52 -4.36
CA MET A 1 -11.45 -3.69 -4.50
C MET A 1 -10.77 -4.00 -3.18
N LYS A 2 -10.48 -5.24 -2.93
CA LYS A 2 -9.70 -5.65 -1.76
C LYS A 2 -8.25 -5.82 -2.18
N ILE A 3 -7.35 -5.17 -1.42
CA ILE A 3 -5.91 -5.22 -1.69
C ILE A 3 -5.25 -5.85 -0.47
N LYS A 4 -4.55 -6.97 -0.67
CA LYS A 4 -3.93 -7.71 0.43
C LYS A 4 -2.55 -7.16 0.72
N LEU A 5 -2.41 -6.46 1.84
CA LEU A 5 -1.18 -5.77 2.21
C LEU A 5 -0.58 -6.24 3.55
N GLU A 6 -1.29 -7.09 4.30
CA GLU A 6 -0.79 -7.53 5.61
C GLU A 6 0.42 -8.46 5.51
N GLN A 7 0.49 -9.27 4.45
CA GLN A 7 1.61 -10.15 4.22
C GLN A 7 2.14 -9.92 2.81
N LEU A 8 2.74 -8.74 2.62
CA LEU A 8 3.27 -8.35 1.33
C LEU A 8 4.70 -8.86 1.19
N GLU A 9 4.93 -9.69 0.16
CA GLU A 9 6.26 -10.18 -0.17
C GLU A 9 7.00 -9.16 -1.03
N ILE A 10 8.16 -8.73 -0.55
CA ILE A 10 9.01 -7.78 -1.25
C ILE A 10 10.29 -8.48 -1.65
N PHE A 11 10.58 -8.52 -2.94
CA PHE A 11 11.84 -9.09 -3.44
C PHE A 11 12.95 -8.07 -3.29
N MET A 12 13.98 -8.45 -2.53
CA MET A 12 15.07 -7.55 -2.18
C MET A 12 16.16 -7.51 -3.24
N THR A 13 16.17 -8.47 -4.17
CA THR A 13 17.15 -8.55 -5.24
C THR A 13 16.46 -8.70 -6.60
N LEU A 14 17.12 -8.24 -7.66
CA LEU A 14 16.54 -8.28 -9.01
C LEU A 14 16.36 -9.70 -9.54
N ASP A 15 17.15 -10.65 -9.06
CA ASP A 15 16.99 -12.06 -9.41
C ASP A 15 15.88 -12.77 -8.61
N LYS A 16 15.26 -12.03 -7.68
CA LYS A 16 14.13 -12.49 -6.85
C LYS A 16 14.44 -13.69 -5.97
N LYS A 17 15.71 -13.86 -5.60
CA LYS A 17 16.13 -14.95 -4.71
C LYS A 17 15.99 -14.61 -3.23
N GLU A 18 16.00 -13.33 -2.88
CA GLU A 18 15.82 -12.88 -1.51
C GLU A 18 14.55 -12.06 -1.39
N SER A 19 13.73 -12.39 -0.42
CA SER A 19 12.49 -11.68 -0.17
C SER A 19 12.23 -11.48 1.32
N GLN A 20 11.39 -10.50 1.63
CA GLN A 20 10.85 -10.26 2.97
C GLN A 20 9.34 -10.20 2.89
N VAL A 21 8.67 -10.69 3.93
CA VAL A 21 7.22 -10.52 4.08
C VAL A 21 6.98 -9.52 5.20
N ILE A 22 6.23 -8.46 4.90
CA ILE A 22 5.95 -7.39 5.87
C ILE A 22 4.46 -7.07 5.92
N ASN A 23 4.04 -6.42 7.01
CA ASN A 23 2.72 -5.80 7.07
C ASN A 23 2.79 -4.41 6.42
N ALA A 24 2.57 -4.38 5.11
CA ALA A 24 2.66 -3.13 4.35
C ALA A 24 1.46 -2.22 4.61
N ARG A 25 0.32 -2.75 5.04
CA ARG A 25 -0.89 -1.94 5.32
C ARG A 25 -0.60 -0.84 6.34
N LYS A 26 0.01 -1.22 7.46
CA LYS A 26 0.34 -0.25 8.51
C LYS A 26 1.45 0.71 8.09
N GLN A 27 2.45 0.22 7.37
CA GLN A 27 3.52 1.08 6.86
C GLN A 27 2.98 2.13 5.89
N ILE A 28 2.12 1.73 4.96
CA ILE A 28 1.51 2.65 4.00
C ILE A 28 0.60 3.64 4.72
N ALA A 29 -0.17 3.21 5.71
CA ALA A 29 -0.99 4.11 6.51
C ALA A 29 -0.14 5.21 7.15
N ASN A 30 0.99 4.86 7.74
CA ASN A 30 1.91 5.84 8.32
C ASN A 30 2.50 6.76 7.27
N LEU A 31 2.86 6.25 6.10
CA LEU A 31 3.40 7.07 5.00
C LEU A 31 2.36 8.08 4.51
N ILE A 32 1.12 7.67 4.34
CA ILE A 32 0.04 8.57 3.94
C ILE A 32 -0.16 9.66 5.00
N TYR A 33 -0.18 9.26 6.26
CA TYR A 33 -0.39 10.19 7.37
C TYR A 33 0.72 11.23 7.50
N SER A 34 1.97 10.81 7.37
CA SER A 34 3.12 11.68 7.61
C SER A 34 3.63 12.39 6.36
N GLN A 35 3.43 11.83 5.18
CA GLN A 35 4.04 12.33 3.94
C GLN A 35 3.05 12.54 2.79
N GLY A 36 1.77 12.35 3.03
CA GLY A 36 0.73 12.51 2.02
C GLY A 36 0.15 13.93 1.97
N ALA A 37 1.00 14.96 2.02
CA ALA A 37 0.57 16.34 2.17
C ALA A 37 -0.40 16.81 1.06
N GLY A 38 -0.30 16.26 -0.15
CA GLY A 38 -1.15 16.65 -1.27
C GLY A 38 -2.57 16.07 -1.22
N PHE A 39 -2.88 15.18 -0.29
CA PHE A 39 -4.16 14.46 -0.27
C PHE A 39 -5.15 14.97 0.79
N GLY A 40 -4.70 15.81 1.70
CA GLY A 40 -5.56 16.45 2.69
C GLY A 40 -6.40 15.48 3.51
N LEU A 41 -7.69 15.81 3.69
CA LEU A 41 -8.60 15.00 4.49
C LEU A 41 -8.85 13.59 3.91
N ALA A 42 -8.84 13.46 2.60
CA ALA A 42 -9.00 12.13 1.95
C ALA A 42 -7.84 11.21 2.32
N GLY A 43 -6.62 11.73 2.35
CA GLY A 43 -5.45 10.98 2.79
C GLY A 43 -5.53 10.59 4.25
N GLN A 44 -5.93 11.52 5.13
CA GLN A 44 -6.10 11.23 6.55
C GLN A 44 -7.14 10.13 6.79
N ALA A 45 -8.29 10.23 6.13
CA ALA A 45 -9.35 9.24 6.28
C ALA A 45 -8.89 7.85 5.83
N LEU A 46 -8.16 7.79 4.71
CA LEU A 46 -7.60 6.54 4.22
C LEU A 46 -6.57 5.96 5.19
N ALA A 47 -5.68 6.78 5.72
CA ALA A 47 -4.66 6.35 6.67
C ALA A 47 -5.29 5.72 7.92
N VAL A 48 -6.32 6.34 8.47
CA VAL A 48 -7.04 5.82 9.65
C VAL A 48 -7.74 4.51 9.31
N LYS A 49 -8.41 4.46 8.16
CA LYS A 49 -9.08 3.25 7.69
C LYS A 49 -8.10 2.08 7.56
N MET A 50 -6.94 2.32 6.98
CA MET A 50 -5.92 1.29 6.81
C MET A 50 -5.30 0.86 8.13
N TRP A 51 -5.03 1.81 9.02
CA TRP A 51 -4.42 1.52 10.32
C TRP A 51 -5.31 0.62 11.17
N ASN A 52 -6.62 0.87 11.17
CA ASN A 52 -7.59 0.15 11.99
C ASN A 52 -8.19 -1.08 11.30
N GLY A 53 -7.87 -1.32 10.04
CA GLY A 53 -8.47 -2.38 9.26
C GLY A 53 -7.64 -3.65 9.17
N ASP A 54 -7.96 -4.46 8.17
CA ASP A 54 -7.29 -5.73 7.86
C ASP A 54 -7.32 -5.95 6.33
N ASP A 55 -7.04 -7.17 5.88
CA ASP A 55 -7.06 -7.49 4.44
C ASP A 55 -8.45 -7.49 3.82
N GLU A 56 -9.51 -7.36 4.63
CA GLU A 56 -10.89 -7.30 4.14
C GLU A 56 -11.35 -5.87 3.80
N ILE A 57 -10.50 -4.87 3.97
CA ILE A 57 -10.83 -3.49 3.61
C ILE A 57 -11.15 -3.41 2.11
N ASP A 58 -12.28 -2.78 1.79
CA ASP A 58 -12.65 -2.49 0.41
C ASP A 58 -12.18 -1.09 0.04
N TYR A 59 -11.25 -1.00 -0.89
CA TYR A 59 -10.69 0.27 -1.36
C TYR A 59 -11.38 0.72 -2.63
N SER A 60 -11.63 2.03 -2.73
CA SER A 60 -12.06 2.62 -4.00
C SER A 60 -10.86 2.79 -4.94
N SER A 61 -11.14 3.06 -6.22
CA SER A 61 -10.07 3.33 -7.18
C SER A 61 -9.29 4.61 -6.82
N GLU A 62 -9.94 5.60 -6.24
CA GLU A 62 -9.28 6.81 -5.74
C GLU A 62 -8.34 6.51 -4.59
N GLU A 63 -8.78 5.67 -3.65
CA GLU A 63 -7.95 5.23 -2.53
C GLU A 63 -6.74 4.45 -3.01
N ALA A 64 -6.90 3.56 -3.97
CA ALA A 64 -5.79 2.83 -4.57
C ALA A 64 -4.80 3.77 -5.26
N SER A 65 -5.29 4.82 -5.91
CA SER A 65 -4.43 5.84 -6.53
C SER A 65 -3.62 6.61 -5.49
N ILE A 66 -4.21 6.94 -4.34
CA ILE A 66 -3.50 7.59 -3.24
C ILE A 66 -2.39 6.68 -2.71
N ILE A 67 -2.69 5.43 -2.48
CA ILE A 67 -1.69 4.43 -2.02
C ILE A 67 -0.53 4.37 -3.00
N ARG A 68 -0.82 4.21 -4.28
CA ARG A 68 0.21 4.11 -5.33
C ARG A 68 1.07 5.37 -5.39
N SER A 69 0.44 6.54 -5.35
CA SER A 69 1.13 7.82 -5.44
C SER A 69 2.08 8.06 -4.26
N VAL A 70 1.63 7.78 -3.04
CA VAL A 70 2.46 7.94 -1.84
C VAL A 70 3.63 6.96 -1.86
N VAL A 71 3.37 5.69 -2.20
CA VAL A 71 4.39 4.65 -2.26
C VAL A 71 5.46 5.02 -3.29
N GLU A 72 5.08 5.51 -4.47
CA GLU A 72 6.03 5.91 -5.52
C GLU A 72 6.93 7.05 -5.08
N LYS A 73 6.44 7.95 -4.23
CA LYS A 73 7.19 9.11 -3.79
C LYS A 73 8.11 8.84 -2.59
N THR A 74 7.79 7.84 -1.79
CA THR A 74 8.42 7.70 -0.46
C THR A 74 9.16 6.39 -0.26
N THR A 75 9.07 5.43 -1.18
CA THR A 75 9.66 4.11 -0.98
C THR A 75 10.59 3.72 -2.12
N ALA A 76 11.35 2.65 -1.89
CA ALA A 76 12.27 2.10 -2.88
C ALA A 76 11.53 1.31 -3.97
N PRO A 77 12.15 1.11 -5.15
CA PRO A 77 11.53 0.38 -6.26
C PRO A 77 11.02 -1.02 -5.92
N CYS A 78 11.71 -1.76 -5.05
CA CYS A 78 11.25 -3.10 -4.66
C CYS A 78 9.90 -3.06 -3.93
N PHE A 79 9.69 -2.06 -3.10
CA PHE A 79 8.41 -1.85 -2.41
C PHE A 79 7.32 -1.40 -3.39
N ILE A 80 7.66 -0.49 -4.28
CA ILE A 80 6.73 0.02 -5.32
C ILE A 80 6.22 -1.15 -6.18
N GLU A 81 7.13 -2.01 -6.64
CA GLU A 81 6.77 -3.17 -7.45
C GLU A 81 5.80 -4.10 -6.71
N ALA A 82 6.10 -4.39 -5.45
CA ALA A 82 5.27 -5.29 -4.63
C ALA A 82 3.86 -4.70 -4.41
N VAL A 83 3.77 -3.41 -4.12
CA VAL A 83 2.47 -2.74 -3.91
C VAL A 83 1.66 -2.69 -5.21
N ASN A 84 2.30 -2.36 -6.32
CA ASN A 84 1.61 -2.33 -7.61
C ASN A 84 1.07 -3.71 -7.98
N LYS A 85 1.83 -4.77 -7.74
CA LYS A 85 1.37 -6.13 -7.95
C LYS A 85 0.16 -6.47 -7.08
N ALA A 86 0.18 -6.07 -5.81
CA ALA A 86 -0.95 -6.30 -4.90
C ALA A 86 -2.21 -5.56 -5.38
N ILE A 87 -2.07 -4.34 -5.89
CA ILE A 87 -3.20 -3.59 -6.44
C ILE A 87 -3.74 -4.27 -7.70
N GLU A 88 -2.87 -4.70 -8.59
CA GLU A 88 -3.26 -5.38 -9.84
C GLU A 88 -3.97 -6.70 -9.60
N THR A 89 -3.60 -7.42 -8.53
CA THR A 89 -4.24 -8.68 -8.16
C THR A 89 -5.41 -8.51 -7.21
N GLY A 90 -5.75 -7.26 -6.86
CA GLY A 90 -6.87 -6.98 -5.98
C GLY A 90 -8.20 -7.47 -6.56
N THR A 91 -9.07 -7.96 -5.69
CA THR A 91 -10.37 -8.50 -6.11
C THR A 91 -11.48 -7.49 -5.88
N ASN A 92 -12.35 -7.36 -6.86
CA ASN A 92 -13.60 -6.63 -6.71
C ASN A 92 -14.60 -7.55 -5.99
N ALA A 93 -14.99 -7.14 -4.81
CA ALA A 93 -15.98 -7.89 -4.05
C ALA A 93 -17.38 -7.54 -4.49
#